data_7c01a9f9c1da32486c5aac489c5d30a7
#
_entry.id   7c01a9f9c1da32486c5aac489c5d30a7
#
_cell.length_a   1.000
_cell.length_b   1.000
_cell.length_c   1.000
_cell.angle_alpha   90.00
_cell.angle_beta   90.00
_cell.angle_gamma   90.00
#
_symmetry.space_group_name_H-M   'P 1'
#
loop_
_entity.id
_entity.type
_entity.pdbx_description
1 polymer ?
#
loop_
_entity_poly.entity_id
_entity_poly.type
_entity_poly.pdbx_seq_one_letter_code
_entity_poly.pdbx_strand_id
1 'polypeptide(L)'
;SSGKGQSKVDTAEGLEAAWDYAVAGMRGDRARVIVEQFVDFDYEITLLTVRHAGGITFCPPIGHRQERGDYQESWQPTPMSESAVAQAQDMAAKVVEALQGQGKGWGLFGVEFFVTKNEQGGDEVIFSELSPRPHDTGMVTLVSQNLTEFDLHARAIMGLHVPAELRARPAASAAI
;
A
#
# COMPACT_ATOMS: atom_id res chain seq x y z
N SER A 1 -0.38 -3.80 8.90
CA SER A 1 -1.33 -4.20 9.94
C SER A 1 -2.25 -5.25 9.35
N SER A 2 -2.87 -6.08 10.17
CA SER A 2 -3.80 -7.12 9.70
C SER A 2 -5.25 -6.71 9.88
N GLY A 3 -5.55 -5.41 9.98
CA GLY A 3 -6.90 -4.90 10.24
C GLY A 3 -7.51 -5.30 11.59
N LYS A 4 -6.78 -6.05 12.41
CA LYS A 4 -7.27 -6.50 13.72
C LYS A 4 -7.31 -5.32 14.70
N GLY A 5 -8.45 -5.15 15.37
CA GLY A 5 -8.67 -4.05 16.32
C GLY A 5 -9.14 -2.75 15.65
N GLN A 6 -9.43 -2.76 14.35
CA GLN A 6 -10.05 -1.62 13.68
C GLN A 6 -11.57 -1.61 13.89
N SER A 7 -12.12 -0.44 14.14
CA SER A 7 -13.57 -0.23 14.20
C SER A 7 -13.92 1.18 13.74
N LYS A 8 -15.04 1.30 13.04
CA LYS A 8 -15.64 2.61 12.72
C LYS A 8 -16.44 3.09 13.92
N VAL A 9 -16.26 4.34 14.29
CA VAL A 9 -16.97 4.99 15.39
C VAL A 9 -17.79 6.14 14.83
N ASP A 10 -19.10 6.00 14.86
CA ASP A 10 -20.02 7.01 14.31
C ASP A 10 -20.45 8.03 15.38
N THR A 11 -20.37 7.70 16.66
CA THR A 11 -20.75 8.58 17.77
C THR A 11 -19.78 8.47 18.94
N ALA A 12 -19.74 9.49 19.80
CA ALA A 12 -18.84 9.54 20.95
C ALA A 12 -19.06 8.37 21.95
N GLU A 13 -20.27 7.88 22.05
CA GLU A 13 -20.64 6.75 22.93
C GLU A 13 -19.96 5.44 22.53
N GLY A 14 -19.58 5.30 21.24
CA GLY A 14 -18.86 4.13 20.72
C GLY A 14 -17.36 4.12 21.01
N LEU A 15 -16.77 5.21 21.49
CA LEU A 15 -15.32 5.36 21.65
C LEU A 15 -14.70 4.37 22.65
N GLU A 16 -15.35 4.13 23.78
CA GLU A 16 -14.83 3.23 24.82
C GLU A 16 -14.77 1.78 24.31
N ALA A 17 -15.84 1.32 23.68
CA ALA A 17 -15.88 -0.03 23.09
C ALA A 17 -14.86 -0.19 21.96
N ALA A 18 -14.66 0.84 21.12
CA ALA A 18 -13.68 0.85 20.06
C ALA A 18 -12.23 0.81 20.62
N TRP A 19 -11.97 1.55 21.68
CA TRP A 19 -10.71 1.51 22.39
C TRP A 19 -10.40 0.12 22.95
N ASP A 20 -11.33 -0.47 23.68
CA ASP A 20 -11.16 -1.79 24.28
C ASP A 20 -10.92 -2.85 23.22
N TYR A 21 -11.65 -2.79 22.09
CA TYR A 21 -11.46 -3.70 20.98
C TYR A 21 -10.07 -3.53 20.30
N ALA A 22 -9.63 -2.29 20.12
CA ALA A 22 -8.33 -2.00 19.54
C ALA A 22 -7.19 -2.48 20.47
N VAL A 23 -7.30 -2.24 21.78
CA VAL A 23 -6.31 -2.67 22.77
C VAL A 23 -6.26 -4.19 22.89
N ALA A 24 -7.40 -4.88 22.85
CA ALA A 24 -7.47 -6.36 22.88
C ALA A 24 -6.82 -7.00 21.64
N GLY A 25 -6.88 -6.35 20.47
CA GLY A 25 -6.26 -6.81 19.23
C GLY A 25 -4.77 -6.44 19.07
N MET A 26 -4.20 -5.71 20.00
CA MET A 26 -2.85 -5.17 19.91
C MET A 26 -1.76 -6.25 19.98
N ARG A 27 -0.71 -6.10 19.17
CA ARG A 27 0.45 -7.00 19.16
C ARG A 27 1.67 -6.45 19.90
N GLY A 28 1.59 -5.23 20.42
CA GLY A 28 2.68 -4.55 21.14
C GLY A 28 2.37 -4.35 22.61
N ASP A 29 3.32 -3.77 23.32
CA ASP A 29 3.28 -3.49 24.77
C ASP A 29 2.82 -2.05 25.10
N ARG A 30 2.59 -1.23 24.08
CA ARG A 30 2.19 0.18 24.25
C ARG A 30 0.72 0.35 23.91
N ALA A 31 -0.10 0.72 24.88
CA ALA A 31 -1.51 1.06 24.68
C ALA A 31 -1.65 2.39 23.91
N ARG A 32 -1.51 2.31 22.58
CA ARG A 32 -1.69 3.44 21.66
C ARG A 32 -2.56 3.01 20.49
N VAL A 33 -3.49 3.86 20.09
CA VAL A 33 -4.33 3.69 18.93
C VAL A 33 -4.15 4.87 17.98
N ILE A 34 -4.40 4.66 16.70
CA ILE A 34 -4.52 5.72 15.70
C ILE A 34 -6.01 6.02 15.54
N VAL A 35 -6.36 7.29 15.51
CA VAL A 35 -7.70 7.76 15.19
C VAL A 35 -7.60 8.53 13.88
N GLU A 36 -8.32 8.05 12.88
CA GLU A 36 -8.27 8.57 11.53
C GLU A 36 -9.66 8.98 11.07
N GLN A 37 -9.73 9.93 10.16
CA GLN A 37 -10.97 10.26 9.47
C GLN A 37 -11.40 9.06 8.64
N PHE A 38 -12.68 8.71 8.69
CA PHE A 38 -13.24 7.74 7.76
C PHE A 38 -13.22 8.30 6.34
N VAL A 39 -12.61 7.57 5.42
CA VAL A 39 -12.53 7.93 4.01
C VAL A 39 -13.52 7.11 3.23
N ASP A 40 -14.43 7.77 2.52
CA ASP A 40 -15.27 7.15 1.52
C ASP A 40 -14.53 7.21 0.18
N PHE A 41 -14.27 6.05 -0.44
CA PHE A 41 -13.42 5.94 -1.61
C PHE A 41 -14.05 5.08 -2.71
N ASP A 42 -13.63 5.31 -3.94
CA ASP A 42 -14.10 4.56 -5.11
C ASP A 42 -13.36 3.22 -5.25
N TYR A 43 -12.04 3.22 -5.03
CA TYR A 43 -11.19 2.01 -5.09
C TYR A 43 -9.88 2.18 -4.32
N GLU A 44 -9.24 1.05 -4.06
CA GLU A 44 -7.94 0.97 -3.38
C GLU A 44 -6.84 0.53 -4.34
N ILE A 45 -5.65 1.05 -4.13
CA ILE A 45 -4.45 0.60 -4.85
C ILE A 45 -3.28 0.36 -3.91
N THR A 46 -2.39 -0.54 -4.31
CA THR A 46 -1.02 -0.63 -3.80
C THR A 46 -0.04 -0.16 -4.87
N LEU A 47 0.82 0.77 -4.50
CA LEU A 47 1.96 1.18 -5.31
C LEU A 47 3.24 0.56 -4.72
N LEU A 48 3.71 -0.54 -5.30
CA LEU A 48 5.01 -1.10 -4.92
C LEU A 48 6.10 -0.11 -5.30
N THR A 49 6.76 0.40 -4.29
CA THR A 49 7.78 1.45 -4.38
C THR A 49 9.13 0.87 -3.98
N VAL A 50 10.08 0.85 -4.89
CA VAL A 50 11.38 0.21 -4.66
C VAL A 50 12.46 1.27 -4.57
N ARG A 51 13.06 1.42 -3.39
CA ARG A 51 14.21 2.28 -3.16
C ARG A 51 15.51 1.50 -3.33
N HIS A 52 16.42 1.99 -4.15
CA HIS A 52 17.67 1.32 -4.50
C HIS A 52 18.79 2.32 -4.77
N ALA A 53 19.98 1.82 -5.11
CA ALA A 53 21.18 2.67 -5.32
C ALA A 53 20.99 3.76 -6.40
N GLY A 54 20.14 3.53 -7.39
CA GLY A 54 19.86 4.48 -8.48
C GLY A 54 18.70 5.44 -8.20
N GLY A 55 18.04 5.36 -7.04
CA GLY A 55 16.88 6.19 -6.69
C GLY A 55 15.64 5.38 -6.30
N ILE A 56 14.50 5.77 -6.81
CA ILE A 56 13.22 5.09 -6.57
C ILE A 56 12.65 4.60 -7.91
N THR A 57 12.23 3.35 -7.96
CA THR A 57 11.44 2.76 -9.04
C THR A 57 10.04 2.45 -8.54
N PHE A 58 9.02 2.85 -9.28
CA PHE A 58 7.64 2.50 -9.02
C PHE A 58 7.20 1.37 -9.92
N CYS A 59 6.57 0.35 -9.36
CA CYS A 59 5.83 -0.63 -10.16
C CYS A 59 4.54 0.02 -10.69
N PRO A 60 3.98 -0.47 -11.79
CA PRO A 60 2.64 -0.11 -12.17
C PRO A 60 1.64 -0.37 -11.04
N PRO A 61 0.63 0.50 -10.83
CA PRO A 61 -0.33 0.36 -9.74
C PRO A 61 -1.03 -1.00 -9.75
N ILE A 62 -1.24 -1.54 -8.56
CA ILE A 62 -1.98 -2.78 -8.33
C ILE A 62 -3.32 -2.40 -7.71
N GLY A 63 -4.42 -2.75 -8.37
CA GLY A 63 -5.75 -2.70 -7.78
C GLY A 63 -5.94 -3.89 -6.85
N HIS A 64 -6.62 -3.70 -5.74
CA HIS A 64 -6.93 -4.79 -4.82
C HIS A 64 -8.28 -4.61 -4.16
N ARG A 65 -8.76 -5.67 -3.55
CA ARG A 65 -9.95 -5.67 -2.70
C ARG A 65 -9.61 -6.35 -1.38
N GLN A 66 -10.03 -5.70 -0.33
CA GLN A 66 -9.96 -6.23 1.04
C GLN A 66 -11.38 -6.44 1.57
N GLU A 67 -11.54 -7.38 2.48
CA GLU A 67 -12.77 -7.58 3.23
C GLU A 67 -12.44 -7.69 4.71
N ARG A 68 -12.99 -6.78 5.52
CA ARG A 68 -12.73 -6.68 6.97
C ARG A 68 -11.24 -6.55 7.31
N GLY A 69 -10.47 -5.89 6.44
CA GLY A 69 -9.01 -5.72 6.57
C GLY A 69 -8.18 -6.93 6.13
N ASP A 70 -8.81 -7.98 5.61
CA ASP A 70 -8.12 -9.14 5.06
C ASP A 70 -8.08 -9.08 3.53
N TYR A 71 -6.89 -9.28 2.95
CA TYR A 71 -6.67 -9.35 1.51
C TYR A 71 -7.53 -10.44 0.88
N GLN A 72 -8.20 -10.12 -0.23
CA GLN A 72 -9.01 -11.06 -1.00
C GLN A 72 -8.44 -11.30 -2.38
N GLU A 73 -8.20 -10.24 -3.14
CA GLU A 73 -7.73 -10.32 -4.51
C GLU A 73 -6.97 -9.07 -4.93
N SER A 74 -6.08 -9.21 -5.90
CA SER A 74 -5.40 -8.09 -6.56
C SER A 74 -5.27 -8.33 -8.06
N TRP A 75 -5.14 -7.24 -8.82
CA TRP A 75 -4.97 -7.29 -10.27
C TRP A 75 -4.00 -6.22 -10.75
N GLN A 76 -3.30 -6.50 -11.84
CA GLN A 76 -2.34 -5.58 -12.44
C GLN A 76 -2.30 -5.75 -13.97
N PRO A 77 -2.30 -4.65 -14.74
CA PRO A 77 -2.39 -3.27 -14.29
C PRO A 77 -3.79 -2.90 -13.79
N THR A 78 -3.90 -1.82 -13.00
CA THR A 78 -5.18 -1.20 -12.67
C THR A 78 -5.31 0.13 -13.40
N PRO A 79 -6.46 0.45 -14.01
CA PRO A 79 -6.66 1.74 -14.65
C PRO A 79 -6.66 2.87 -13.63
N MET A 80 -5.86 3.90 -13.90
CA MET A 80 -5.82 5.15 -13.13
C MET A 80 -5.59 6.31 -14.08
N SER A 81 -6.06 7.52 -13.74
CA SER A 81 -5.67 8.72 -14.48
C SER A 81 -4.18 9.03 -14.26
N GLU A 82 -3.55 9.68 -15.21
CA GLU A 82 -2.16 10.12 -15.10
C GLU A 82 -1.95 11.01 -13.86
N SER A 83 -2.93 11.85 -13.55
CA SER A 83 -2.92 12.69 -12.36
C SER A 83 -2.92 11.88 -11.07
N ALA A 84 -3.76 10.84 -10.97
CA ALA A 84 -3.80 9.98 -9.79
C ALA A 84 -2.50 9.18 -9.62
N VAL A 85 -1.93 8.67 -10.70
CA VAL A 85 -0.63 7.98 -10.67
C VAL A 85 0.46 8.94 -10.17
N ALA A 86 0.51 10.17 -10.68
CA ALA A 86 1.51 11.15 -10.26
C ALA A 86 1.38 11.53 -8.77
N GLN A 87 0.13 11.70 -8.26
CA GLN A 87 -0.12 11.96 -6.85
C GLN A 87 0.37 10.80 -5.97
N ALA A 88 0.04 9.55 -6.33
CA ALA A 88 0.46 8.37 -5.60
C ALA A 88 1.99 8.24 -5.56
N GLN A 89 2.66 8.45 -6.69
CA GLN A 89 4.13 8.38 -6.79
C GLN A 89 4.82 9.47 -5.96
N ASP A 90 4.32 10.71 -5.98
CA ASP A 90 4.87 11.81 -5.19
C ASP A 90 4.77 11.53 -3.68
N MET A 91 3.60 11.07 -3.21
CA MET A 91 3.40 10.71 -1.80
C MET A 91 4.24 9.49 -1.40
N ALA A 92 4.30 8.45 -2.23
CA ALA A 92 5.08 7.26 -1.96
C ALA A 92 6.58 7.58 -1.86
N ALA A 93 7.11 8.42 -2.76
CA ALA A 93 8.50 8.86 -2.70
C ALA A 93 8.80 9.57 -1.38
N LYS A 94 7.98 10.55 -1.00
CA LYS A 94 8.14 11.32 0.24
C LYS A 94 8.14 10.44 1.49
N VAL A 95 7.21 9.51 1.58
CA VAL A 95 7.08 8.61 2.73
C VAL A 95 8.26 7.64 2.81
N VAL A 96 8.66 7.03 1.69
CA VAL A 96 9.78 6.09 1.63
C VAL A 96 11.12 6.79 1.93
N GLU A 97 11.31 8.02 1.47
CA GLU A 97 12.48 8.83 1.79
C GLU A 97 12.53 9.20 3.28
N ALA A 98 11.40 9.56 3.88
CA ALA A 98 11.32 9.88 5.31
C ALA A 98 11.68 8.71 6.22
N LEU A 99 11.47 7.47 5.77
CA LEU A 99 11.79 6.24 6.52
C LEU A 99 13.27 5.82 6.44
N GLN A 100 14.10 6.55 5.71
CA GLN A 100 15.50 6.16 5.47
C GLN A 100 16.32 5.93 6.74
N GLY A 101 16.06 6.64 7.82
CA GLY A 101 16.83 6.57 9.05
C GLY A 101 18.33 6.81 8.83
N GLN A 102 19.18 6.10 9.57
CA GLN A 102 20.66 6.18 9.43
C GLN A 102 21.23 5.22 8.38
N GLY A 103 20.40 4.33 7.80
CA GLY A 103 20.80 3.34 6.80
C GLY A 103 20.53 3.81 5.37
N LYS A 104 20.86 2.96 4.40
CA LYS A 104 20.54 3.21 2.99
C LYS A 104 19.03 3.14 2.72
N GLY A 105 18.27 2.40 3.56
CA GLY A 105 16.83 2.22 3.43
C GLY A 105 16.43 1.58 2.09
N TRP A 106 17.30 0.75 1.50
CA TRP A 106 17.01 0.08 0.24
C TRP A 106 16.10 -1.13 0.44
N GLY A 107 15.16 -1.28 -0.44
CA GLY A 107 14.18 -2.36 -0.42
C GLY A 107 12.89 -1.98 -1.10
N LEU A 108 11.93 -2.86 -1.05
CA LEU A 108 10.59 -2.67 -1.57
C LEU A 108 9.64 -2.30 -0.43
N PHE A 109 8.74 -1.37 -0.72
CA PHE A 109 7.69 -0.88 0.16
C PHE A 109 6.34 -1.04 -0.54
N GLY A 110 5.38 -1.66 0.13
CA GLY A 110 3.99 -1.64 -0.29
C GLY A 110 3.32 -0.38 0.27
N VAL A 111 2.98 0.56 -0.60
CA VAL A 111 2.30 1.80 -0.20
C VAL A 111 0.87 1.75 -0.68
N GLU A 112 -0.08 1.83 0.25
CA GLU A 112 -1.51 1.73 -0.04
C GLU A 112 -2.16 3.11 -0.08
N PHE A 113 -3.10 3.24 -1.00
CA PHE A 113 -3.84 4.49 -1.22
C PHE A 113 -5.31 4.20 -1.47
N PHE A 114 -6.14 5.09 -0.98
CA PHE A 114 -7.52 5.27 -1.42
C PHE A 114 -7.57 6.25 -2.58
N VAL A 115 -8.45 5.99 -3.54
CA VAL A 115 -8.69 6.90 -4.66
C VAL A 115 -10.17 7.26 -4.67
N THR A 116 -10.46 8.55 -4.71
CA THR A 116 -11.81 9.10 -4.73
C THR A 116 -11.89 10.29 -5.69
N LYS A 117 -13.02 10.95 -5.75
CA LYS A 117 -13.22 12.18 -6.53
C LYS A 117 -13.19 13.40 -5.62
N ASN A 118 -12.45 14.42 -6.03
CA ASN A 118 -12.51 15.73 -5.39
C ASN A 118 -13.79 16.49 -5.81
N GLU A 119 -14.03 17.66 -5.18
CA GLU A 119 -15.20 18.50 -5.46
C GLU A 119 -15.33 18.96 -6.92
N GLN A 120 -14.22 19.00 -7.67
CA GLN A 120 -14.17 19.36 -9.08
C GLN A 120 -14.31 18.15 -10.02
N GLY A 121 -14.50 16.95 -9.47
CA GLY A 121 -14.63 15.68 -10.22
C GLY A 121 -13.33 15.10 -10.71
N GLY A 122 -12.18 15.65 -10.35
CA GLY A 122 -10.86 15.08 -10.58
C GLY A 122 -10.54 13.97 -9.57
N ASP A 123 -9.54 13.14 -9.87
CA ASP A 123 -9.09 12.12 -8.94
C ASP A 123 -8.32 12.76 -7.78
N GLU A 124 -8.62 12.29 -6.58
CA GLU A 124 -7.89 12.58 -5.33
C GLU A 124 -7.34 11.28 -4.77
N VAL A 125 -6.04 11.29 -4.45
CA VAL A 125 -5.35 10.13 -3.89
C VAL A 125 -5.04 10.42 -2.42
N ILE A 126 -5.45 9.52 -1.54
CA ILE A 126 -5.30 9.64 -0.09
C ILE A 126 -4.40 8.50 0.39
N PHE A 127 -3.34 8.84 1.11
CA PHE A 127 -2.45 7.85 1.72
C PHE A 127 -3.20 7.03 2.79
N SER A 128 -3.08 5.71 2.73
CA SER A 128 -3.64 4.78 3.70
C SER A 128 -2.55 4.25 4.63
N GLU A 129 -1.73 3.33 4.14
CA GLU A 129 -0.66 2.77 4.96
C GLU A 129 0.60 2.45 4.15
N LEU A 130 1.69 2.13 4.85
CA LEU A 130 2.94 1.67 4.25
C LEU A 130 3.45 0.44 4.99
N SER A 131 3.77 -0.60 4.22
CA SER A 131 4.46 -1.80 4.69
C SER A 131 5.89 -1.82 4.15
N PRO A 132 6.93 -1.75 5.01
CA PRO A 132 8.34 -1.75 4.57
C PRO A 132 8.84 -3.17 4.24
N ARG A 133 8.12 -3.89 3.38
CA ARG A 133 8.34 -5.28 3.00
C ARG A 133 7.55 -5.63 1.74
N PRO A 134 7.83 -6.79 1.09
CA PRO A 134 6.89 -7.38 0.14
C PRO A 134 5.49 -7.48 0.73
N HIS A 135 4.47 -7.26 -0.08
CA HIS A 135 3.09 -7.04 0.35
C HIS A 135 2.14 -8.07 -0.26
N ASP A 136 1.12 -8.49 0.48
CA ASP A 136 0.17 -9.52 0.03
C ASP A 136 -0.49 -9.16 -1.31
N THR A 137 -0.83 -7.89 -1.54
CA THR A 137 -1.35 -7.40 -2.82
C THR A 137 -0.33 -7.54 -3.95
N GLY A 138 0.98 -7.51 -3.64
CA GLY A 138 2.09 -7.67 -4.57
C GLY A 138 2.28 -9.09 -5.09
N MET A 139 1.59 -10.09 -4.52
CA MET A 139 1.65 -11.48 -5.01
C MET A 139 1.24 -11.60 -6.48
N VAL A 140 0.42 -10.70 -6.99
CA VAL A 140 0.08 -10.65 -8.43
C VAL A 140 1.31 -10.48 -9.32
N THR A 141 2.41 -9.90 -8.83
CA THR A 141 3.66 -9.72 -9.59
C THR A 141 4.31 -11.04 -10.00
N LEU A 142 4.00 -12.15 -9.35
CA LEU A 142 4.45 -13.50 -9.75
C LEU A 142 4.02 -13.84 -11.18
N VAL A 143 2.91 -13.28 -11.64
CA VAL A 143 2.34 -13.56 -12.96
C VAL A 143 2.22 -12.31 -13.85
N SER A 144 2.17 -11.10 -13.30
CA SER A 144 1.98 -9.85 -14.03
C SER A 144 3.27 -9.14 -14.46
N GLN A 145 4.39 -9.38 -13.76
CA GLN A 145 5.66 -8.70 -14.03
C GLN A 145 6.78 -9.66 -14.41
N ASN A 146 7.82 -9.14 -15.08
CA ASN A 146 9.03 -9.91 -15.41
C ASN A 146 9.83 -10.29 -14.16
N LEU A 147 9.89 -9.38 -13.18
CA LEU A 147 10.47 -9.61 -11.86
C LEU A 147 9.37 -9.51 -10.81
N THR A 148 9.35 -10.46 -9.90
CA THR A 148 8.40 -10.46 -8.78
C THR A 148 8.76 -9.38 -7.77
N GLU A 149 7.84 -9.03 -6.89
CA GLU A 149 8.14 -8.11 -5.77
C GLU A 149 9.30 -8.59 -4.91
N PHE A 150 9.47 -9.93 -4.76
CA PHE A 150 10.59 -10.52 -4.02
C PHE A 150 11.91 -10.34 -4.75
N ASP A 151 11.93 -10.52 -6.08
CA ASP A 151 13.12 -10.26 -6.90
C ASP A 151 13.53 -8.79 -6.85
N LEU A 152 12.55 -7.88 -6.96
CA LEU A 152 12.78 -6.44 -6.88
C LEU A 152 13.34 -6.04 -5.52
N HIS A 153 12.78 -6.60 -4.42
CA HIS A 153 13.28 -6.37 -3.07
C HIS A 153 14.72 -6.84 -2.90
N ALA A 154 15.01 -8.08 -3.29
CA ALA A 154 16.35 -8.64 -3.21
C ALA A 154 17.38 -7.84 -4.05
N ARG A 155 17.02 -7.47 -5.27
CA ARG A 155 17.86 -6.65 -6.16
C ARG A 155 18.16 -5.28 -5.54
N ALA A 156 17.16 -4.63 -4.96
CA ALA A 156 17.34 -3.34 -4.29
C ALA A 156 18.36 -3.43 -3.14
N ILE A 157 18.23 -4.44 -2.27
CA ILE A 157 19.15 -4.65 -1.14
C ILE A 157 20.56 -4.92 -1.61
N MET A 158 20.72 -5.70 -2.68
CA MET A 158 22.03 -6.02 -3.28
C MET A 158 22.63 -4.88 -4.11
N GLY A 159 21.94 -3.76 -4.30
CA GLY A 159 22.38 -2.64 -5.12
C GLY A 159 22.37 -2.91 -6.62
N LEU A 160 21.57 -3.87 -7.06
CA LEU A 160 21.40 -4.22 -8.47
C LEU A 160 20.36 -3.33 -9.15
N HIS A 161 20.38 -3.31 -10.49
CA HIS A 161 19.36 -2.63 -11.29
C HIS A 161 17.96 -3.21 -11.03
N VAL A 162 16.96 -2.34 -10.88
CA VAL A 162 15.59 -2.67 -10.50
C VAL A 162 14.61 -2.24 -11.61
N PRO A 163 14.41 -3.06 -12.66
CA PRO A 163 13.39 -2.81 -13.68
C PRO A 163 12.02 -3.30 -13.20
N ALA A 164 10.99 -2.46 -13.29
CA ALA A 164 9.61 -2.82 -12.98
C ALA A 164 8.79 -2.86 -14.29
N GLU A 165 8.76 -4.01 -14.93
CA GLU A 165 8.18 -4.20 -16.26
C GLU A 165 7.00 -5.18 -16.21
N LEU A 166 5.85 -4.75 -16.74
CA LEU A 166 4.70 -5.63 -16.91
C LEU A 166 4.95 -6.65 -18.03
N ARG A 167 4.38 -7.82 -17.86
CA ARG A 167 4.19 -8.78 -18.95
C ARG A 167 3.06 -8.31 -19.88
N ALA A 168 3.00 -8.90 -21.06
CA ALA A 168 2.06 -8.49 -22.11
C ALA A 168 0.57 -8.72 -21.79
N ARG A 169 0.24 -9.43 -20.70
CA ARG A 169 -1.15 -9.77 -20.34
C ARG A 169 -1.46 -9.29 -18.93
N PRO A 170 -2.65 -8.74 -18.70
CA PRO A 170 -3.17 -8.51 -17.36
C PRO A 170 -3.23 -9.80 -16.57
N ALA A 171 -3.06 -9.69 -15.25
CA ALA A 171 -3.08 -10.82 -14.35
C ALA A 171 -3.81 -10.47 -13.04
N ALA A 172 -4.29 -11.49 -12.35
CA ALA A 172 -4.91 -11.36 -11.03
C ALA A 172 -4.40 -12.46 -10.09
N SER A 173 -4.48 -12.21 -8.80
CA SER A 173 -4.18 -13.12 -7.70
C SER A 173 -5.32 -13.05 -6.70
N ALA A 174 -5.66 -14.17 -6.08
CA ALA A 174 -6.69 -14.25 -5.04
C ALA A 174 -6.22 -15.15 -3.89
N ALA A 175 -6.64 -14.81 -2.67
CA ALA A 175 -6.54 -15.71 -1.52
C ALA A 175 -7.61 -16.81 -1.63
N ILE A 176 -7.25 -18.05 -1.25
CA ILE A 176 -8.14 -19.22 -1.24
C ILE A 176 -8.33 -19.66 0.22
#